data_399ae96c1560fdd7a46fb685467814e7
#
_entry.id   399ae96c1560fdd7a46fb685467814e7
#
_cell.length_a   1.000
_cell.length_b   1.000
_cell.length_c   1.000
_cell.angle_alpha   90.00
_cell.angle_beta   90.00
_cell.angle_gamma   90.00
#
_symmetry.space_group_name_H-M   'P 1'
#
loop_
_entity.id
_entity.type
_entity.pdbx_description
1 polymer ?
#
loop_
_entity_poly.entity_id
_entity_poly.type
_entity_poly.pdbx_seq_one_letter_code
_entity_poly.pdbx_strand_id
1 'polypeptide(L)'
;MARHVPPNAEDPVQVVDTGRPTRPSPRFSIVHETDVPWQEVRAQQHGDRRVSVHEKFLEWSGDRMVVLGHYDPGMIVERHGHRSDHLVYVLEGSVDIGGRHCPSGTLIVLEEGAAFGPLVADRDEGCVMFETWLDDPLPVPADDDGFRSLLAGHGLEKIPHPP
;
A
#
# COMPACT_ATOMS: atom_id res chain seq x y z
N MET A 1 -8.46 -3.98 -15.47
CA MET A 1 -9.48 -4.70 -14.66
C MET A 1 -9.89 -3.82 -13.48
N ALA A 2 -11.19 -3.74 -13.20
CA ALA A 2 -11.62 -3.06 -11.97
C ALA A 2 -11.10 -3.87 -10.76
N ARG A 3 -10.50 -3.19 -9.78
CA ARG A 3 -10.02 -3.84 -8.55
C ARG A 3 -11.20 -4.39 -7.77
N HIS A 4 -11.09 -5.63 -7.31
CA HIS A 4 -12.12 -6.22 -6.47
C HIS A 4 -12.04 -5.63 -5.07
N VAL A 5 -13.09 -4.93 -4.68
CA VAL A 5 -13.30 -4.46 -3.30
C VAL A 5 -14.49 -5.26 -2.76
N PRO A 6 -14.37 -5.91 -1.60
CA PRO A 6 -15.47 -6.68 -1.06
C PRO A 6 -16.66 -5.77 -0.78
N PRO A 7 -17.90 -6.25 -1.00
CA PRO A 7 -19.07 -5.53 -0.56
C PRO A 7 -19.03 -5.45 0.98
N ASN A 8 -19.06 -4.23 1.50
CA ASN A 8 -19.20 -4.06 2.95
C ASN A 8 -20.53 -4.63 3.39
N ALA A 9 -20.52 -5.65 4.23
CA ALA A 9 -21.73 -6.10 4.92
C ALA A 9 -22.20 -4.97 5.84
N GLU A 10 -23.37 -4.44 5.56
CA GLU A 10 -23.99 -3.40 6.39
C GLU A 10 -24.73 -4.08 7.54
N ASP A 11 -24.07 -4.19 8.69
CA ASP A 11 -24.74 -4.57 9.91
C ASP A 11 -25.57 -3.38 10.46
N PRO A 12 -26.69 -3.65 11.15
CA PRO A 12 -27.45 -2.59 11.80
C PRO A 12 -26.57 -1.84 12.80
N VAL A 13 -26.39 -0.54 12.58
CA VAL A 13 -25.50 0.29 13.38
C VAL A 13 -26.31 1.06 14.42
N GLN A 14 -25.96 0.87 15.69
CA GLN A 14 -26.39 1.79 16.72
C GLN A 14 -25.54 3.05 16.69
N VAL A 15 -26.16 4.18 16.33
CA VAL A 15 -25.48 5.48 16.30
C VAL A 15 -25.44 6.07 17.70
N VAL A 16 -24.25 6.48 18.14
CA VAL A 16 -24.07 7.18 19.42
C VAL A 16 -23.89 8.68 19.19
N ASP A 17 -24.36 9.50 20.11
CA ASP A 17 -24.08 10.92 20.09
C ASP A 17 -22.65 11.18 20.57
N THR A 18 -21.78 11.63 19.66
CA THR A 18 -20.39 11.95 19.96
C THR A 18 -20.19 13.43 20.34
N GLY A 19 -21.24 14.24 20.36
CA GLY A 19 -21.16 15.69 20.51
C GLY A 19 -20.46 16.41 19.34
N ARG A 20 -20.26 15.73 18.21
CA ARG A 20 -19.64 16.24 16.99
C ARG A 20 -20.49 15.89 15.77
N PRO A 21 -20.39 16.64 14.68
CA PRO A 21 -21.02 16.24 13.42
C PRO A 21 -20.59 14.83 13.03
N THR A 22 -21.54 13.94 12.80
CA THR A 22 -21.31 12.58 12.33
C THR A 22 -21.66 12.47 10.86
N ARG A 23 -21.22 11.39 10.22
CA ARG A 23 -21.67 11.06 8.86
C ARG A 23 -23.18 10.83 8.88
N PRO A 24 -23.91 11.19 7.80
CA PRO A 24 -25.37 11.00 7.75
C PRO A 24 -25.81 9.55 7.98
N SER A 25 -24.98 8.59 7.57
CA SER A 25 -25.24 7.15 7.72
C SER A 25 -23.93 6.45 8.10
N PRO A 26 -23.54 6.45 9.39
CA PRO A 26 -22.36 5.75 9.83
C PRO A 26 -22.52 4.24 9.58
N ARG A 27 -21.45 3.59 9.11
CA ARG A 27 -21.44 2.17 8.81
C ARG A 27 -20.58 1.42 9.82
N PHE A 28 -20.94 0.17 10.06
CA PHE A 28 -20.12 -0.81 10.74
C PHE A 28 -19.92 -1.99 9.77
N SER A 29 -18.67 -2.38 9.56
CA SER A 29 -18.35 -3.52 8.71
C SER A 29 -17.25 -4.36 9.34
N ILE A 30 -17.31 -5.66 9.13
CA ILE A 30 -16.28 -6.61 9.51
C ILE A 30 -15.82 -7.30 8.23
N VAL A 31 -14.52 -7.24 7.96
CA VAL A 31 -13.91 -7.88 6.78
C VAL A 31 -12.79 -8.77 7.29
N HIS A 32 -12.85 -10.06 6.94
CA HIS A 32 -11.75 -10.97 7.21
C HIS A 32 -10.86 -11.07 5.96
N GLU A 33 -9.56 -11.03 6.15
CA GLU A 33 -8.60 -11.00 5.03
C GLU A 33 -8.69 -12.21 4.11
N THR A 34 -9.15 -13.38 4.60
CA THR A 34 -9.33 -14.58 3.78
C THR A 34 -10.45 -14.45 2.76
N ASP A 35 -11.38 -13.51 2.98
CA ASP A 35 -12.51 -13.25 2.07
C ASP A 35 -12.11 -12.28 0.94
N VAL A 36 -10.89 -11.73 1.01
CA VAL A 36 -10.38 -10.76 0.05
C VAL A 36 -9.23 -11.37 -0.77
N PRO A 37 -9.36 -11.46 -2.10
CA PRO A 37 -8.32 -12.03 -2.94
C PRO A 37 -7.10 -11.11 -3.04
N TRP A 38 -5.92 -11.71 -3.17
CA TRP A 38 -4.73 -10.99 -3.59
C TRP A 38 -4.85 -10.54 -5.04
N GLN A 39 -4.45 -9.30 -5.32
CA GLN A 39 -4.44 -8.71 -6.65
C GLN A 39 -3.05 -8.15 -6.94
N GLU A 40 -2.42 -8.57 -8.05
CA GLU A 40 -1.16 -7.96 -8.47
C GLU A 40 -1.42 -6.52 -8.90
N VAL A 41 -0.75 -5.58 -8.25
CA VAL A 41 -0.91 -4.14 -8.51
C VAL A 41 0.31 -3.53 -9.17
N ARG A 42 1.46 -4.20 -9.07
CA ARG A 42 2.73 -3.75 -9.65
C ARG A 42 3.63 -4.93 -9.91
N ALA A 43 4.47 -4.85 -10.94
CA ALA A 43 5.47 -5.86 -11.22
C ALA A 43 6.76 -5.28 -11.81
N GLN A 44 7.85 -6.01 -11.61
CA GLN A 44 9.18 -5.73 -12.15
C GLN A 44 9.81 -7.02 -12.66
N GLN A 45 10.74 -6.89 -13.61
CA GLN A 45 11.53 -8.00 -14.10
C GLN A 45 12.92 -7.97 -13.46
N HIS A 46 13.30 -9.04 -12.79
CA HIS A 46 14.59 -9.25 -12.15
C HIS A 46 15.32 -10.43 -12.84
N GLY A 47 16.00 -10.17 -13.94
CA GLY A 47 16.51 -11.24 -14.80
C GLY A 47 15.35 -12.08 -15.35
N ASP A 48 15.34 -13.38 -15.06
CA ASP A 48 14.27 -14.30 -15.48
C ASP A 48 13.10 -14.37 -14.47
N ARG A 49 13.18 -13.67 -13.35
CA ARG A 49 12.16 -13.68 -12.28
C ARG A 49 11.26 -12.47 -12.35
N ARG A 50 9.94 -12.69 -12.34
CA ARG A 50 8.94 -11.65 -12.09
C ARG A 50 8.85 -11.41 -10.58
N VAL A 51 8.87 -10.15 -10.17
CA VAL A 51 8.77 -9.69 -8.79
C VAL A 51 7.60 -8.70 -8.71
N SER A 52 6.72 -8.88 -7.76
CA SER A 52 5.44 -8.19 -7.74
C SER A 52 5.08 -7.60 -6.38
N VAL A 53 4.18 -6.62 -6.40
CA VAL A 53 3.37 -6.22 -5.24
C VAL A 53 1.97 -6.78 -5.45
N HIS A 54 1.47 -7.48 -4.45
CA HIS A 54 0.10 -7.93 -4.37
C HIS A 54 -0.60 -7.22 -3.22
N GLU A 55 -1.85 -6.84 -3.43
CA GLU A 55 -2.66 -6.17 -2.41
C GLU A 55 -4.00 -6.87 -2.20
N LYS A 56 -4.45 -6.92 -0.95
CA LYS A 56 -5.83 -7.20 -0.56
C LYS A 56 -6.48 -5.88 -0.17
N PHE A 57 -7.50 -5.48 -0.91
CA PHE A 57 -8.27 -4.26 -0.61
C PHE A 57 -9.32 -4.57 0.44
N LEU A 58 -8.98 -4.38 1.72
CA LEU A 58 -9.88 -4.66 2.86
C LEU A 58 -11.01 -3.62 2.94
N GLU A 59 -10.71 -2.38 2.58
CA GLU A 59 -11.66 -1.27 2.48
C GLU A 59 -11.24 -0.33 1.38
N TRP A 60 -12.18 0.13 0.58
CA TRP A 60 -11.99 1.24 -0.33
C TRP A 60 -13.28 2.03 -0.46
N SER A 61 -13.35 3.17 0.21
CA SER A 61 -14.40 4.17 0.08
C SER A 61 -13.83 5.46 -0.51
N GLY A 62 -14.67 6.46 -0.75
CA GLY A 62 -14.23 7.72 -1.35
C GLY A 62 -13.26 8.55 -0.48
N ASP A 63 -13.16 8.22 0.80
CA ASP A 63 -12.39 8.97 1.79
C ASP A 63 -11.43 8.10 2.62
N ARG A 64 -11.25 6.83 2.20
CA ARG A 64 -10.39 5.90 2.93
C ARG A 64 -10.07 4.68 2.08
N MET A 65 -8.82 4.23 2.14
CA MET A 65 -8.39 2.95 1.63
C MET A 65 -7.58 2.21 2.70
N VAL A 66 -7.83 0.91 2.85
CA VAL A 66 -7.11 0.02 3.76
C VAL A 66 -6.71 -1.23 3.01
N VAL A 67 -5.42 -1.55 3.01
CA VAL A 67 -4.90 -2.73 2.31
C VAL A 67 -3.93 -3.53 3.16
N LEU A 68 -3.81 -4.82 2.83
CA LEU A 68 -2.60 -5.60 3.11
C LEU A 68 -1.78 -5.63 1.83
N GLY A 69 -0.53 -5.20 1.91
CA GLY A 69 0.42 -5.23 0.81
C GLY A 69 1.46 -6.32 1.03
N HIS A 70 1.61 -7.23 0.08
CA HIS A 70 2.69 -8.22 0.03
C HIS A 70 3.67 -7.81 -1.06
N TYR A 71 4.89 -7.56 -0.67
CA TYR A 71 5.99 -7.14 -1.54
C TYR A 71 6.97 -8.30 -1.67
N ASP A 72 7.12 -8.82 -2.89
CA ASP A 72 8.05 -9.90 -3.16
C ASP A 72 9.49 -9.51 -2.80
N PRO A 73 10.36 -10.51 -2.49
CA PRO A 73 11.76 -10.26 -2.19
C PRO A 73 12.47 -9.42 -3.25
N GLY A 74 13.06 -8.30 -2.81
CA GLY A 74 13.78 -7.36 -3.65
C GLY A 74 12.93 -6.40 -4.47
N MET A 75 11.60 -6.36 -4.25
CA MET A 75 10.72 -5.38 -4.92
C MET A 75 11.13 -3.96 -4.59
N ILE A 76 11.16 -3.10 -5.62
CA ILE A 76 11.53 -1.68 -5.48
C ILE A 76 10.35 -0.81 -5.88
N VAL A 77 9.95 0.12 -5.00
CA VAL A 77 8.91 1.11 -5.28
C VAL A 77 9.52 2.49 -5.30
N GLU A 78 9.16 3.27 -6.31
CA GLU A 78 9.64 4.64 -6.50
C GLU A 78 9.35 5.55 -5.30
N ARG A 79 10.14 6.59 -5.17
CA ARG A 79 9.87 7.67 -4.23
C ARG A 79 8.59 8.40 -4.66
N HIS A 80 7.64 8.49 -3.77
CA HIS A 80 6.34 9.12 -4.01
C HIS A 80 5.75 9.68 -2.73
N GLY A 81 4.67 10.43 -2.85
CA GLY A 81 3.81 10.89 -1.75
C GLY A 81 2.35 10.66 -2.10
N HIS A 82 1.46 11.05 -1.21
CA HIS A 82 0.00 10.96 -1.40
C HIS A 82 -0.67 12.29 -1.06
N ARG A 83 -1.90 12.47 -1.56
CA ARG A 83 -2.78 13.57 -1.21
C ARG A 83 -3.64 13.24 0.01
N SER A 84 -3.06 12.50 0.94
CA SER A 84 -3.69 12.07 2.18
C SER A 84 -2.64 11.70 3.20
N ASP A 85 -3.03 11.69 4.46
CA ASP A 85 -2.25 11.01 5.47
C ASP A 85 -2.20 9.52 5.16
N HIS A 86 -1.03 8.91 5.33
CA HIS A 86 -0.77 7.51 5.03
C HIS A 86 -0.05 6.87 6.22
N LEU A 87 -0.62 5.81 6.72
CA LEU A 87 -0.04 5.02 7.81
C LEU A 87 0.36 3.64 7.28
N VAL A 88 1.59 3.23 7.58
CA VAL A 88 2.11 1.92 7.19
C VAL A 88 2.64 1.21 8.43
N TYR A 89 2.24 -0.03 8.63
CA TYR A 89 2.79 -0.88 9.68
C TYR A 89 3.38 -2.15 9.07
N VAL A 90 4.67 -2.38 9.31
CA VAL A 90 5.36 -3.57 8.80
C VAL A 90 4.96 -4.76 9.66
N LEU A 91 4.25 -5.73 9.07
CA LEU A 91 3.77 -6.94 9.74
C LEU A 91 4.80 -8.06 9.71
N GLU A 92 5.41 -8.31 8.55
CA GLU A 92 6.38 -9.39 8.32
C GLU A 92 7.54 -8.92 7.45
N GLY A 93 8.70 -9.54 7.60
CA GLY A 93 9.90 -9.19 6.87
C GLY A 93 10.43 -7.81 7.19
N SER A 94 11.00 -7.13 6.20
CA SER A 94 11.49 -5.76 6.35
C SER A 94 11.47 -4.98 5.04
N VAL A 95 11.50 -3.66 5.15
CA VAL A 95 11.61 -2.74 4.01
C VAL A 95 12.60 -1.63 4.33
N ASP A 96 13.46 -1.28 3.37
CA ASP A 96 14.29 -0.08 3.45
C ASP A 96 13.56 1.09 2.78
N ILE A 97 13.44 2.20 3.50
CA ILE A 97 12.78 3.41 3.02
C ILE A 97 13.78 4.56 3.01
N GLY A 98 14.24 4.94 1.82
CA GLY A 98 15.24 6.00 1.66
C GLY A 98 16.53 5.70 2.42
N GLY A 99 16.94 4.44 2.51
CA GLY A 99 18.13 3.97 3.23
C GLY A 99 17.91 3.75 4.73
N ARG A 100 16.69 3.82 5.24
CA ARG A 100 16.35 3.49 6.63
C ARG A 100 15.71 2.11 6.69
N HIS A 101 16.33 1.21 7.44
CA HIS A 101 15.83 -0.13 7.67
C HIS A 101 14.62 -0.13 8.61
N CYS A 102 13.51 -0.72 8.15
CA CYS A 102 12.23 -0.81 8.84
C CYS A 102 11.81 -2.29 8.97
N PRO A 103 12.18 -2.99 10.03
CA PRO A 103 11.78 -4.38 10.26
C PRO A 103 10.31 -4.48 10.71
N SER A 104 9.80 -5.72 10.80
CA SER A 104 8.47 -5.99 11.37
C SER A 104 8.31 -5.31 12.74
N GLY A 105 7.12 -4.78 13.01
CA GLY A 105 6.83 -3.96 14.19
C GLY A 105 7.09 -2.46 14.01
N THR A 106 7.55 -2.02 12.83
CA THR A 106 7.77 -0.59 12.54
C THR A 106 6.47 0.08 12.09
N LEU A 107 6.10 1.20 12.72
CA LEU A 107 5.08 2.13 12.26
C LEU A 107 5.73 3.27 11.49
N ILE A 108 5.22 3.55 10.31
CA ILE A 108 5.60 4.68 9.46
C ILE A 108 4.38 5.59 9.34
N VAL A 109 4.56 6.86 9.67
CA VAL A 109 3.52 7.89 9.58
C VAL A 109 3.94 8.90 8.52
N LEU A 110 3.10 9.10 7.54
CA LEU A 110 3.31 10.03 6.43
C LEU A 110 2.15 11.01 6.42
N GLU A 111 2.43 12.26 6.67
CA GLU A 111 1.46 13.33 6.51
C GLU A 111 1.25 13.63 5.01
N GLU A 112 0.09 14.17 4.67
CA GLU A 112 -0.23 14.58 3.30
C GLU A 112 0.91 15.38 2.66
N GLY A 113 1.31 14.97 1.46
CA GLY A 113 2.40 15.60 0.71
C GLY A 113 3.80 15.18 1.12
N ALA A 114 3.97 14.42 2.20
CA ALA A 114 5.28 13.88 2.55
C ALA A 114 5.71 12.83 1.51
N ALA A 115 6.88 13.06 0.88
CA ALA A 115 7.46 12.11 -0.04
C ALA A 115 8.36 11.11 0.70
N PHE A 116 8.20 9.83 0.43
CA PHE A 116 8.99 8.75 1.02
C PHE A 116 9.47 7.75 -0.03
N GLY A 117 10.50 7.00 0.33
CA GLY A 117 11.11 6.04 -0.57
C GLY A 117 12.47 6.51 -1.12
N PRO A 118 13.07 5.77 -2.08
CA PRO A 118 12.50 4.53 -2.63
C PRO A 118 12.29 3.49 -1.52
N LEU A 119 11.29 2.62 -1.71
CA LEU A 119 11.08 1.44 -0.86
C LEU A 119 11.78 0.26 -1.52
N VAL A 120 12.55 -0.48 -0.73
CA VAL A 120 13.21 -1.71 -1.18
C VAL A 120 12.84 -2.81 -0.19
N ALA A 121 12.00 -3.75 -0.62
CA ALA A 121 11.65 -4.91 0.19
C ALA A 121 12.87 -5.79 0.41
N ASP A 122 12.94 -6.46 1.56
CA ASP A 122 14.03 -7.39 1.87
C ASP A 122 14.29 -8.35 0.72
N ARG A 123 15.56 -8.68 0.48
CA ARG A 123 15.97 -9.46 -0.70
C ARG A 123 15.66 -10.94 -0.59
N ASP A 124 15.55 -11.46 0.62
CA ASP A 124 15.35 -12.87 0.89
C ASP A 124 13.89 -13.18 1.27
N GLU A 125 13.28 -12.33 2.09
CA GLU A 125 11.96 -12.55 2.66
C GLU A 125 10.87 -11.65 2.06
N GLY A 126 11.23 -10.48 1.51
CA GLY A 126 10.26 -9.46 1.15
C GLY A 126 9.65 -8.79 2.38
N CYS A 127 8.43 -8.29 2.26
CA CYS A 127 7.68 -7.78 3.42
C CYS A 127 6.17 -7.85 3.21
N VAL A 128 5.46 -7.89 4.34
CA VAL A 128 4.01 -7.69 4.40
C VAL A 128 3.74 -6.45 5.22
N MET A 129 2.93 -5.56 4.68
CA MET A 129 2.58 -4.30 5.33
C MET A 129 1.06 -4.13 5.41
N PHE A 130 0.59 -3.59 6.53
CA PHE A 130 -0.75 -3.04 6.65
C PHE A 130 -0.66 -1.54 6.33
N GLU A 131 -1.47 -1.09 5.40
CA GLU A 131 -1.42 0.28 4.89
C GLU A 131 -2.82 0.91 4.90
N THR A 132 -2.89 2.18 5.29
CA THR A 132 -4.15 2.93 5.28
C THR A 132 -3.95 4.36 4.82
N TRP A 133 -4.81 4.80 3.91
CA TRP A 133 -4.92 6.18 3.43
C TRP A 133 -6.23 6.77 3.93
N LEU A 134 -6.17 7.98 4.44
CA LEU A 134 -7.30 8.65 5.09
C LEU A 134 -8.00 9.67 4.17
N ASP A 135 -7.67 9.67 2.87
CA ASP A 135 -8.30 10.43 1.79
C ASP A 135 -7.86 9.85 0.43
N ASP A 136 -7.47 10.66 -0.55
CA ASP A 136 -7.04 10.23 -1.89
C ASP A 136 -5.77 9.37 -1.84
N PRO A 137 -5.85 8.05 -2.11
CA PRO A 137 -4.71 7.15 -2.02
C PRO A 137 -3.79 7.21 -3.25
N LEU A 138 -4.13 7.96 -4.29
CA LEU A 138 -3.36 7.96 -5.52
C LEU A 138 -1.93 8.48 -5.28
N PRO A 139 -0.90 7.74 -5.75
CA PRO A 139 0.47 8.14 -5.58
C PRO A 139 0.81 9.35 -6.47
N VAL A 140 1.58 10.28 -5.93
CA VAL A 140 2.17 11.41 -6.64
C VAL A 140 3.67 11.15 -6.75
N PRO A 141 4.22 10.90 -7.96
CA PRO A 141 5.65 10.68 -8.14
C PRO A 141 6.48 11.87 -7.66
N ALA A 142 7.57 11.61 -6.94
CA ALA A 142 8.47 12.62 -6.42
C ALA A 142 9.81 12.68 -7.16
N ASP A 143 10.24 11.59 -7.80
CA ASP A 143 11.52 11.49 -8.51
C ASP A 143 11.54 10.29 -9.47
N ASP A 144 11.15 10.52 -10.73
CA ASP A 144 11.16 9.49 -11.78
C ASP A 144 12.58 9.15 -12.29
N ASP A 145 13.49 10.12 -12.31
CA ASP A 145 14.85 9.91 -12.85
C ASP A 145 15.70 9.13 -11.85
N GLY A 146 15.59 9.43 -10.57
CA GLY A 146 16.23 8.67 -9.50
C GLY A 146 15.74 7.23 -9.44
N PHE A 147 14.46 6.99 -9.64
CA PHE A 147 13.88 5.65 -9.69
C PHE A 147 14.40 4.83 -10.88
N ARG A 148 14.42 5.41 -12.08
CA ARG A 148 14.99 4.74 -13.27
C ARG A 148 16.46 4.41 -13.09
N SER A 149 17.22 5.32 -12.51
CA SER A 149 18.65 5.09 -12.22
C SER A 149 18.83 3.98 -11.18
N LEU A 150 17.98 3.92 -10.17
CA LEU A 150 17.99 2.87 -9.15
C LEU A 150 17.69 1.49 -9.76
N LEU A 151 16.64 1.36 -10.57
CA LEU A 151 16.30 0.12 -11.26
C LEU A 151 17.46 -0.34 -12.16
N ALA A 152 18.00 0.56 -12.99
CA ALA A 152 19.11 0.24 -13.89
C ALA A 152 20.36 -0.21 -13.10
N GLY A 153 20.67 0.43 -11.97
CA GLY A 153 21.78 0.04 -11.09
C GLY A 153 21.63 -1.35 -10.48
N HIS A 154 20.38 -1.86 -10.38
CA HIS A 154 20.06 -3.21 -9.93
C HIS A 154 19.83 -4.21 -11.08
N GLY A 155 19.95 -3.77 -12.35
CA GLY A 155 19.67 -4.61 -13.52
C GLY A 155 18.19 -4.96 -13.66
N LEU A 156 17.27 -4.07 -13.24
CA LEU A 156 15.84 -4.29 -13.16
C LEU A 156 15.08 -3.45 -14.17
N GLU A 157 13.92 -3.93 -14.60
CA GLU A 157 13.01 -3.22 -15.48
C GLU A 157 11.59 -3.20 -14.90
N LYS A 158 10.93 -2.04 -15.00
CA LYS A 158 9.51 -1.90 -14.67
C LYS A 158 8.67 -2.55 -15.77
N ILE A 159 7.77 -3.44 -15.39
CA ILE A 159 6.80 -4.01 -16.32
C ILE A 159 5.61 -3.06 -16.39
N PRO A 160 5.15 -2.65 -17.59
CA PRO A 160 3.93 -1.87 -17.73
C PRO A 160 2.75 -2.61 -17.11
N HIS A 161 1.87 -1.88 -16.42
CA HIS A 161 0.61 -2.46 -15.97
C HIS A 161 -0.19 -2.97 -17.17
N PRO A 162 -0.82 -4.15 -17.07
CA PRO A 162 -1.82 -4.53 -18.05
C PRO A 162 -2.94 -3.48 -18.02
N PRO A 163 -3.50 -3.15 -19.20
CA PRO A 163 -4.57 -2.15 -19.34
C PRO A 163 -5.84 -2.52 -18.57
#